data_e1090f4746666b2ee0f001b2845e071d
#
_entry.id   e1090f4746666b2ee0f001b2845e071d
#
_cell.length_a   1.000
_cell.length_b   1.000
_cell.length_c   1.000
_cell.angle_alpha   90.00
_cell.angle_beta   90.00
_cell.angle_gamma   90.00
#
_symmetry.space_group_name_H-M   'P 1'
#
loop_
_entity.id
_entity.type
_entity.pdbx_description
1 polymer ?
#
loop_
_entity_poly.entity_id
_entity_poly.type
_entity_poly.pdbx_seq_one_letter_code
_entity_poly.pdbx_strand_id
1 'polypeptide(L)'
;SVASRGLGDVYKRQGTHIHFIKPVDINSKCWHTDGQGVLSFGDFALENKIRTSKYVSIGGPSILEPKIVKARIGSDCRELVAGNLRDNSRLISGSVLNGYEINDSISFLGFYHNQISAISDEVPDTFLNWLMPGSKLHSKLGAFVSSWVKPDEFEFNTALNGSNRGIVPVAAYEEVMPLNIMSLQLLKSIVVKDIENAIKLGVLELAPEDLSLCSYVCPGKY
;
A
#
# COMPACT_ATOMS: atom_id res chain seq x y z
N SER A 1 -0.37 21.14 -11.36
CA SER A 1 0.94 21.62 -10.92
C SER A 1 1.54 20.66 -9.89
N VAL A 2 2.85 20.50 -9.87
CA VAL A 2 3.59 19.63 -8.95
C VAL A 2 3.28 19.97 -7.47
N ALA A 3 3.05 21.24 -7.16
CA ALA A 3 2.75 21.70 -5.81
C ALA A 3 1.41 21.20 -5.24
N SER A 4 0.38 21.00 -6.05
CA SER A 4 -0.92 20.49 -5.57
C SER A 4 -0.95 18.99 -5.38
N ARG A 5 -0.08 18.24 -6.05
CA ARG A 5 0.12 16.81 -5.83
C ARG A 5 1.03 16.54 -4.63
N GLY A 6 1.89 17.51 -4.28
CA GLY A 6 2.97 17.34 -3.33
C GLY A 6 2.55 17.16 -1.87
N LEU A 7 1.50 17.81 -1.39
CA LEU A 7 1.16 17.78 0.04
C LEU A 7 0.57 16.44 0.51
N GLY A 8 -0.13 15.70 -0.35
CA GLY A 8 -0.64 14.37 -0.02
C GLY A 8 0.42 13.25 -0.18
N ASP A 9 1.33 13.42 -1.13
CA ASP A 9 2.34 12.40 -1.47
C ASP A 9 3.59 12.48 -0.60
N VAL A 10 3.92 13.67 -0.03
CA VAL A 10 5.10 13.88 0.83
C VAL A 10 5.20 12.89 1.98
N TYR A 11 4.09 12.49 2.57
CA TYR A 11 4.07 11.58 3.71
C TYR A 11 3.94 10.11 3.35
N LYS A 12 3.51 9.78 2.13
CA LYS A 12 3.16 8.41 1.75
C LYS A 12 3.94 7.87 0.56
N ARG A 13 4.47 8.75 -0.31
CA ARG A 13 5.13 8.38 -1.56
C ARG A 13 6.38 9.20 -1.79
N GLN A 14 7.41 8.95 -1.00
CA GLN A 14 8.69 9.64 -1.13
C GLN A 14 9.35 9.38 -2.49
N GLY A 15 9.14 8.20 -3.07
CA GLY A 15 9.60 7.86 -4.43
C GLY A 15 9.08 8.82 -5.49
N THR A 16 7.82 9.25 -5.40
CA THR A 16 7.24 10.24 -6.32
C THR A 16 7.97 11.57 -6.26
N HIS A 17 8.34 12.04 -5.07
CA HIS A 17 9.12 13.27 -4.89
C HIS A 17 10.51 13.15 -5.49
N ILE A 18 11.17 12.02 -5.24
CA ILE A 18 12.51 11.76 -5.78
C ILE A 18 12.45 11.76 -7.30
N HIS A 19 11.45 11.08 -7.90
CA HIS A 19 11.25 11.06 -9.36
C HIS A 19 11.19 12.47 -9.97
N PHE A 20 10.43 13.39 -9.36
CA PHE A 20 10.25 14.75 -9.91
C PHE A 20 11.41 15.70 -9.59
N ILE A 21 12.21 15.45 -8.55
CA ILE A 21 13.33 16.33 -8.16
C ILE A 21 14.64 15.82 -8.75
N LYS A 22 14.92 14.53 -8.60
CA LYS A 22 16.15 13.89 -9.06
C LYS A 22 15.88 12.41 -9.33
N PRO A 23 15.47 12.04 -10.55
CA PRO A 23 15.25 10.65 -10.93
C PRO A 23 16.44 9.75 -10.58
N VAL A 24 16.15 8.54 -10.14
CA VAL A 24 17.16 7.54 -9.77
C VAL A 24 17.43 6.62 -10.94
N ASP A 25 18.69 6.38 -11.25
CA ASP A 25 19.17 5.44 -12.26
C ASP A 25 20.18 4.45 -11.65
N ILE A 26 20.75 3.58 -12.47
CA ILE A 26 21.72 2.57 -12.05
C ILE A 26 23.01 3.19 -11.44
N ASN A 27 23.32 4.44 -11.76
CA ASN A 27 24.52 5.16 -11.32
C ASN A 27 24.23 6.16 -10.19
N SER A 28 22.95 6.40 -9.85
CA SER A 28 22.54 7.36 -8.84
C SER A 28 21.92 6.67 -7.63
N LYS A 29 22.09 7.31 -6.45
CA LYS A 29 21.50 6.83 -5.20
C LYS A 29 20.82 8.00 -4.49
N CYS A 30 19.66 7.72 -3.91
CA CYS A 30 18.96 8.67 -3.07
C CYS A 30 18.64 8.02 -1.72
N TRP A 31 18.87 8.74 -0.64
CA TRP A 31 18.49 8.32 0.70
C TRP A 31 17.32 9.15 1.17
N HIS A 32 16.33 8.50 1.73
CA HIS A 32 15.19 9.17 2.33
C HIS A 32 14.91 8.61 3.72
N THR A 33 14.23 9.39 4.54
CA THR A 33 13.81 8.98 5.89
C THR A 33 12.46 9.62 6.21
N ASP A 34 11.72 9.00 7.12
CA ASP A 34 10.48 9.54 7.65
C ASP A 34 10.73 10.45 8.87
N GLY A 35 9.67 11.06 9.40
CA GLY A 35 9.77 11.94 10.57
C GLY A 35 10.29 11.24 11.82
N GLN A 36 9.99 9.96 12.02
CA GLN A 36 10.49 9.19 13.16
C GLN A 36 11.98 8.84 13.02
N GLY A 37 12.43 8.63 11.78
CA GLY A 37 13.85 8.48 11.47
C GLY A 37 14.64 9.74 11.77
N VAL A 38 14.11 10.92 11.42
CA VAL A 38 14.71 12.21 11.77
C VAL A 38 14.81 12.37 13.28
N LEU A 39 13.76 12.03 14.04
CA LEU A 39 13.80 12.08 15.49
C LEU A 39 14.85 11.11 16.09
N SER A 40 14.95 9.90 15.53
CA SER A 40 15.95 8.92 15.97
C SER A 40 17.37 9.41 15.70
N PHE A 41 17.60 10.05 14.57
CA PHE A 41 18.88 10.68 14.25
C PHE A 41 19.19 11.84 15.19
N GLY A 42 18.18 12.67 15.50
CA GLY A 42 18.32 13.77 16.46
C GLY A 42 18.69 13.29 17.85
N ASP A 43 18.02 12.26 18.38
CA ASP A 43 18.34 11.68 19.69
C ASP A 43 19.79 11.15 19.73
N PHE A 44 20.23 10.51 18.65
CA PHE A 44 21.59 10.01 18.55
C PHE A 44 22.61 11.16 18.47
N ALA A 45 22.38 12.14 17.60
CA ALA A 45 23.33 13.23 17.36
C ALA A 45 23.45 14.20 18.55
N LEU A 46 22.35 14.47 19.26
CA LEU A 46 22.32 15.44 20.35
C LEU A 46 22.54 14.82 21.72
N GLU A 47 22.03 13.62 21.96
CA GLU A 47 22.02 12.98 23.27
C GLU A 47 22.84 11.68 23.32
N ASN A 48 23.41 11.24 22.19
CA ASN A 48 24.10 9.95 22.06
C ASN A 48 23.23 8.76 22.51
N LYS A 49 21.93 8.84 22.26
CA LYS A 49 20.95 7.81 22.64
C LYS A 49 20.38 7.12 21.41
N ILE A 50 20.30 5.81 21.47
CA ILE A 50 19.61 5.01 20.45
C ILE A 50 18.12 4.91 20.83
N ARG A 51 17.25 5.39 19.95
CA ARG A 51 15.80 5.27 20.11
C ARG A 51 15.38 3.83 19.89
N THR A 52 14.81 3.20 20.92
CA THR A 52 14.34 1.79 20.87
C THR A 52 12.82 1.68 20.72
N SER A 53 12.10 2.80 20.69
CA SER A 53 10.64 2.83 20.57
C SER A 53 10.20 3.78 19.48
N LYS A 54 9.07 3.50 18.87
CA LYS A 54 8.41 4.34 17.87
C LYS A 54 6.91 4.39 18.09
N TYR A 55 6.26 5.39 17.47
CA TYR A 55 4.81 5.47 17.43
C TYR A 55 4.29 4.66 16.25
N VAL A 56 3.28 3.83 16.52
CA VAL A 56 2.66 2.93 15.55
C VAL A 56 1.17 3.20 15.53
N SER A 57 0.63 3.48 14.36
CA SER A 57 -0.81 3.58 14.15
C SER A 57 -1.40 2.19 13.95
N ILE A 58 -2.49 1.89 14.62
CA ILE A 58 -3.25 0.66 14.47
C ILE A 58 -4.61 1.03 13.91
N GLY A 59 -4.97 0.47 12.73
CA GLY A 59 -6.20 0.82 12.04
C GLY A 59 -6.58 -0.17 10.94
N GLY A 60 -7.73 0.07 10.35
CA GLY A 60 -8.30 -0.77 9.29
C GLY A 60 -9.70 -1.27 9.65
N PRO A 61 -10.48 -1.77 8.66
CA PRO A 61 -11.87 -2.15 8.87
C PRO A 61 -12.07 -3.30 9.87
N SER A 62 -11.04 -4.10 10.13
CA SER A 62 -11.09 -5.19 11.11
C SER A 62 -10.55 -4.82 12.49
N ILE A 63 -10.14 -3.57 12.72
CA ILE A 63 -9.76 -3.06 14.03
C ILE A 63 -11.01 -2.48 14.71
N LEU A 64 -11.27 -2.89 15.98
CA LEU A 64 -12.42 -2.42 16.74
C LEU A 64 -12.26 -0.94 17.15
N GLU A 65 -11.10 -0.59 17.68
CA GLU A 65 -10.75 0.77 18.12
C GLU A 65 -9.43 1.20 17.50
N PRO A 66 -9.44 2.07 16.47
CA PRO A 66 -8.23 2.65 15.90
C PRO A 66 -7.48 3.50 16.94
N LYS A 67 -6.17 3.29 17.06
CA LYS A 67 -5.34 4.00 18.05
C LYS A 67 -3.90 4.15 17.60
N ILE A 68 -3.19 5.09 18.25
CA ILE A 68 -1.74 5.23 18.12
C ILE A 68 -1.11 4.75 19.42
N VAL A 69 -0.16 3.84 19.31
CA VAL A 69 0.55 3.28 20.46
C VAL A 69 2.05 3.57 20.35
N LYS A 70 2.71 3.72 21.49
CA LYS A 70 4.17 3.73 21.55
C LYS A 70 4.63 2.29 21.76
N ALA A 71 5.28 1.72 20.75
CA ALA A 71 5.75 0.35 20.76
C ALA A 71 7.28 0.28 20.67
N ARG A 72 7.86 -0.80 21.13
CA ARG A 72 9.26 -1.09 20.92
C ARG A 72 9.50 -1.46 19.47
N ILE A 73 10.64 -1.07 18.90
CA ILE A 73 11.02 -1.47 17.53
C ILE A 73 11.11 -3.00 17.49
N GLY A 74 10.42 -3.62 16.51
CA GLY A 74 10.34 -5.07 16.39
C GLY A 74 9.37 -5.76 17.38
N SER A 75 8.41 -5.04 17.98
CA SER A 75 7.34 -5.67 18.77
C SER A 75 6.50 -6.63 17.92
N ASP A 76 5.96 -7.65 18.58
CA ASP A 76 4.99 -8.55 17.95
C ASP A 76 3.70 -7.81 17.64
N CYS A 77 3.27 -7.87 16.38
CA CYS A 77 2.05 -7.20 15.92
C CYS A 77 0.79 -7.78 16.55
N ARG A 78 0.76 -9.09 16.84
CA ARG A 78 -0.38 -9.76 17.46
C ARG A 78 -0.61 -9.29 18.89
N GLU A 79 0.48 -9.09 19.64
CA GLU A 79 0.39 -8.54 21.00
C GLU A 79 -0.14 -7.11 20.99
N LEU A 80 0.30 -6.28 20.03
CA LEU A 80 -0.11 -4.87 19.93
C LEU A 80 -1.60 -4.70 19.61
N VAL A 81 -2.22 -5.68 18.93
CA VAL A 81 -3.65 -5.66 18.58
C VAL A 81 -4.50 -6.59 19.44
N ALA A 82 -3.93 -7.24 20.43
CA ALA A 82 -4.64 -8.20 21.27
C ALA A 82 -5.91 -7.58 21.88
N GLY A 83 -7.04 -8.29 21.74
CA GLY A 83 -8.36 -7.82 22.18
C GLY A 83 -8.95 -6.67 21.36
N ASN A 84 -8.32 -6.25 20.26
CA ASN A 84 -8.76 -5.14 19.41
C ASN A 84 -8.93 -5.55 17.94
N LEU A 85 -9.06 -6.83 17.67
CA LEU A 85 -9.14 -7.39 16.32
C LEU A 85 -10.46 -8.16 16.16
N ARG A 86 -11.15 -8.00 15.04
CA ARG A 86 -12.31 -8.83 14.67
C ARG A 86 -11.85 -10.24 14.28
N ASP A 87 -12.73 -11.22 14.42
CA ASP A 87 -12.48 -12.57 13.93
C ASP A 87 -12.29 -12.58 12.41
N ASN A 88 -11.63 -13.61 11.89
CA ASN A 88 -11.36 -13.80 10.46
C ASN A 88 -10.70 -12.57 9.80
N SER A 89 -9.70 -12.03 10.47
CA SER A 89 -8.98 -10.84 10.00
C SER A 89 -7.56 -11.16 9.58
N ARG A 90 -7.14 -10.60 8.47
CA ARG A 90 -5.75 -10.57 8.04
C ARG A 90 -5.04 -9.38 8.65
N LEU A 91 -3.99 -9.65 9.40
CA LEU A 91 -3.15 -8.64 10.02
C LEU A 91 -1.95 -8.34 9.13
N ILE A 92 -1.65 -7.06 8.95
CA ILE A 92 -0.60 -6.57 8.04
C ILE A 92 0.34 -5.67 8.84
N SER A 93 1.63 -5.97 8.80
CA SER A 93 2.68 -5.05 9.23
C SER A 93 2.92 -4.03 8.12
N GLY A 94 2.63 -2.76 8.38
CA GLY A 94 2.60 -1.70 7.38
C GLY A 94 1.20 -1.38 6.88
N SER A 95 1.12 -0.69 5.76
CA SER A 95 -0.14 -0.39 5.08
C SER A 95 -0.55 -1.53 4.14
N VAL A 96 -1.79 -1.51 3.67
CA VAL A 96 -2.26 -2.44 2.62
C VAL A 96 -1.53 -2.27 1.28
N LEU A 97 -0.81 -1.16 1.09
CA LEU A 97 -0.09 -0.86 -0.15
C LEU A 97 1.35 -1.38 -0.14
N ASN A 98 2.03 -1.39 1.00
CA ASN A 98 3.45 -1.73 1.08
C ASN A 98 3.80 -2.67 2.24
N GLY A 99 2.79 -3.15 2.96
CA GLY A 99 2.97 -4.05 4.08
C GLY A 99 3.10 -5.51 3.68
N TYR A 100 3.39 -6.34 4.64
CA TYR A 100 3.36 -7.80 4.52
C TYR A 100 2.42 -8.41 5.56
N GLU A 101 1.85 -9.54 5.20
CA GLU A 101 0.95 -10.29 6.06
C GLU A 101 1.70 -10.86 7.27
N ILE A 102 1.08 -10.74 8.43
CA ILE A 102 1.54 -11.35 9.67
C ILE A 102 1.07 -12.80 9.72
N ASN A 103 2.02 -13.71 9.79
CA ASN A 103 1.78 -15.14 9.90
C ASN A 103 2.65 -15.76 11.01
N ASP A 104 2.65 -17.08 11.15
CA ASP A 104 3.40 -17.76 12.21
C ASP A 104 4.93 -17.66 12.03
N SER A 105 5.38 -17.45 10.82
CA SER A 105 6.81 -17.29 10.52
C SER A 105 7.28 -15.85 10.69
N ILE A 106 6.39 -14.87 10.47
CA ILE A 106 6.71 -13.43 10.53
C ILE A 106 5.61 -12.73 11.31
N SER A 107 5.83 -12.49 12.61
CA SER A 107 4.86 -11.82 13.48
C SER A 107 5.27 -10.40 13.90
N PHE A 108 6.51 -10.01 13.66
CA PHE A 108 7.06 -8.76 14.17
C PHE A 108 6.84 -7.57 13.24
N LEU A 109 6.69 -6.40 13.85
CA LEU A 109 6.57 -5.14 13.13
C LEU A 109 7.84 -4.82 12.36
N GLY A 110 7.73 -4.60 11.07
CA GLY A 110 8.84 -4.21 10.20
C GLY A 110 9.53 -2.93 10.66
N PHE A 111 10.85 -2.87 10.49
CA PHE A 111 11.64 -1.73 10.95
C PHE A 111 11.15 -0.40 10.36
N TYR A 112 10.80 -0.38 9.09
CA TYR A 112 10.32 0.82 8.39
C TYR A 112 8.80 1.01 8.46
N HIS A 113 8.06 0.09 9.08
CA HIS A 113 6.61 0.17 9.19
C HIS A 113 6.21 0.95 10.45
N ASN A 114 5.45 2.02 10.28
CA ASN A 114 4.90 2.85 11.35
C ASN A 114 3.39 2.63 11.54
N GLN A 115 2.86 1.57 10.95
CA GLN A 115 1.44 1.25 10.93
C GLN A 115 1.24 -0.26 11.00
N ILE A 116 0.16 -0.67 11.65
CA ILE A 116 -0.42 -2.00 11.59
C ILE A 116 -1.81 -1.85 11.02
N SER A 117 -2.10 -2.59 9.96
CA SER A 117 -3.41 -2.58 9.30
C SER A 117 -4.08 -3.95 9.46
N ALA A 118 -5.40 -3.96 9.62
CA ALA A 118 -6.17 -5.19 9.59
C ALA A 118 -7.35 -5.06 8.64
N ILE A 119 -7.52 -6.05 7.78
CA ILE A 119 -8.60 -6.17 6.82
C ILE A 119 -9.31 -7.50 7.00
N SER A 120 -10.56 -7.61 6.54
CA SER A 120 -11.26 -8.89 6.54
C SER A 120 -10.57 -9.88 5.61
N ASP A 121 -10.39 -11.11 6.08
CA ASP A 121 -9.91 -12.23 5.27
C ASP A 121 -11.08 -13.02 4.66
N GLU A 122 -12.31 -12.67 5.01
CA GLU A 122 -13.49 -13.26 4.43
C GLU A 122 -13.66 -12.81 2.98
N VAL A 123 -13.62 -13.76 2.08
CA VAL A 123 -14.08 -13.59 0.71
C VAL A 123 -15.55 -13.95 0.69
N PRO A 124 -16.47 -12.99 0.54
CA PRO A 124 -17.89 -13.31 0.51
C PRO A 124 -18.18 -14.17 -0.71
N ASP A 125 -18.50 -15.45 -0.47
CA ASP A 125 -19.02 -16.37 -1.48
C ASP A 125 -20.47 -15.98 -1.83
N THR A 126 -20.61 -14.88 -2.55
CA THR A 126 -21.94 -14.44 -3.00
C THR A 126 -22.25 -15.06 -4.35
N PHE A 127 -23.19 -16.00 -4.35
CA PHE A 127 -23.75 -16.55 -5.58
C PHE A 127 -24.29 -15.43 -6.45
N LEU A 128 -23.90 -15.37 -7.73
CA LEU A 128 -24.30 -14.34 -8.70
C LEU A 128 -23.91 -12.90 -8.26
N ASN A 129 -22.78 -12.71 -7.63
CA ASN A 129 -22.29 -11.39 -7.17
C ASN A 129 -22.35 -10.30 -8.26
N TRP A 130 -22.16 -10.67 -9.51
CA TRP A 130 -22.22 -9.77 -10.68
C TRP A 130 -23.64 -9.28 -11.03
N LEU A 131 -24.71 -9.92 -10.52
CA LEU A 131 -26.10 -9.49 -10.68
C LEU A 131 -26.60 -8.64 -9.50
N MET A 132 -25.83 -8.55 -8.41
CA MET A 132 -26.25 -7.78 -7.26
C MET A 132 -26.18 -6.28 -7.50
N PRO A 133 -27.13 -5.49 -6.94
CA PRO A 133 -27.11 -4.03 -7.05
C PRO A 133 -25.83 -3.39 -6.47
N GLY A 134 -25.14 -4.07 -5.53
CA GLY A 134 -23.84 -3.70 -5.02
C GLY A 134 -23.82 -2.36 -4.27
N SER A 135 -24.80 -2.10 -3.40
CA SER A 135 -24.91 -0.84 -2.65
C SER A 135 -23.71 -0.56 -1.74
N LYS A 136 -22.94 -1.58 -1.35
CA LYS A 136 -21.72 -1.49 -0.54
C LYS A 136 -20.46 -1.89 -1.31
N LEU A 137 -20.58 -2.22 -2.59
CA LEU A 137 -19.44 -2.62 -3.41
C LEU A 137 -18.86 -1.41 -4.14
N HIS A 138 -17.53 -1.33 -4.17
CA HIS A 138 -16.81 -0.33 -4.95
C HIS A 138 -16.51 -0.86 -6.37
N SER A 139 -16.68 -0.01 -7.36
CA SER A 139 -16.23 -0.27 -8.74
C SER A 139 -15.64 1.00 -9.34
N LYS A 140 -14.49 0.88 -9.99
CA LYS A 140 -13.87 1.99 -10.71
C LYS A 140 -14.77 2.51 -11.84
N LEU A 141 -15.54 1.63 -12.50
CA LEU A 141 -16.42 1.98 -13.61
C LEU A 141 -17.80 2.47 -13.16
N GLY A 142 -18.06 2.56 -11.85
CA GLY A 142 -19.35 2.98 -11.34
C GLY A 142 -20.52 2.06 -11.70
N ALA A 143 -20.23 0.75 -11.86
CA ALA A 143 -21.20 -0.24 -12.31
C ALA A 143 -22.25 -0.61 -11.24
N PHE A 144 -22.02 -0.25 -9.98
CA PHE A 144 -22.90 -0.57 -8.86
C PHE A 144 -23.75 0.62 -8.42
N VAL A 145 -24.86 0.35 -7.74
CA VAL A 145 -25.75 1.37 -7.16
C VAL A 145 -25.01 2.27 -6.15
N SER A 146 -23.95 1.76 -5.53
CA SER A 146 -23.05 2.53 -4.65
C SER A 146 -22.40 3.74 -5.34
N SER A 147 -22.38 3.80 -6.66
CA SER A 147 -21.92 4.98 -7.40
C SER A 147 -22.92 6.15 -7.33
N TRP A 148 -24.20 5.87 -7.11
CA TRP A 148 -25.30 6.85 -7.00
C TRP A 148 -25.61 7.14 -5.53
N VAL A 149 -25.69 6.09 -4.70
CA VAL A 149 -25.92 6.20 -3.27
C VAL A 149 -24.58 5.89 -2.61
N LYS A 150 -23.74 6.93 -2.46
CA LYS A 150 -22.39 6.78 -1.86
C LYS A 150 -22.54 6.36 -0.41
N PRO A 151 -22.06 5.18 -0.02
CA PRO A 151 -21.93 4.83 1.39
C PRO A 151 -20.84 5.69 2.04
N ASP A 152 -20.94 5.91 3.35
CA ASP A 152 -19.96 6.69 4.10
C ASP A 152 -18.58 6.02 4.07
N GLU A 153 -18.55 4.67 4.07
CA GLU A 153 -17.32 3.89 4.06
C GLU A 153 -17.47 2.64 3.18
N PHE A 154 -16.35 2.23 2.57
CA PHE A 154 -16.23 0.95 1.86
C PHE A 154 -15.32 0.02 2.64
N GLU A 155 -15.77 -1.20 2.92
CA GLU A 155 -14.92 -2.26 3.47
C GLU A 155 -14.15 -2.94 2.34
N PHE A 156 -12.95 -2.44 2.06
CA PHE A 156 -12.08 -3.06 1.07
C PHE A 156 -11.49 -4.37 1.60
N ASN A 157 -11.44 -5.37 0.72
CA ASN A 157 -10.76 -6.64 0.95
C ASN A 157 -9.84 -6.96 -0.24
N THR A 158 -9.13 -8.09 -0.19
CA THR A 158 -8.22 -8.53 -1.26
C THR A 158 -8.84 -9.57 -2.20
N ALA A 159 -10.17 -9.69 -2.21
CA ALA A 159 -10.87 -10.61 -3.10
C ALA A 159 -10.69 -10.20 -4.57
N LEU A 160 -10.25 -11.13 -5.40
CA LEU A 160 -10.04 -10.88 -6.83
C LEU A 160 -11.35 -10.70 -7.61
N ASN A 161 -12.48 -11.21 -7.10
CA ASN A 161 -13.78 -11.18 -7.76
C ASN A 161 -13.78 -11.73 -9.19
N GLY A 162 -13.00 -12.78 -9.43
CA GLY A 162 -12.88 -13.49 -10.70
C GLY A 162 -11.52 -14.13 -10.89
N SER A 163 -11.32 -14.83 -12.02
CA SER A 163 -10.07 -15.48 -12.38
C SER A 163 -9.06 -14.51 -12.98
N ASN A 164 -7.78 -14.84 -12.87
CA ASN A 164 -6.70 -14.09 -13.52
C ASN A 164 -6.84 -14.14 -15.05
N ARG A 165 -6.53 -13.03 -15.70
CA ARG A 165 -6.54 -12.86 -17.15
C ARG A 165 -5.27 -12.15 -17.57
N GLY A 166 -4.97 -12.13 -18.88
CA GLY A 166 -3.85 -11.35 -19.42
C GLY A 166 -3.99 -9.85 -19.14
N ILE A 167 -2.86 -9.16 -19.02
CA ILE A 167 -2.84 -7.69 -18.85
C ILE A 167 -3.45 -7.02 -20.09
N VAL A 168 -4.56 -6.32 -19.90
CA VAL A 168 -5.28 -5.62 -20.95
C VAL A 168 -4.70 -4.20 -21.12
N PRO A 169 -4.47 -3.72 -22.35
CA PRO A 169 -3.99 -2.37 -22.60
C PRO A 169 -5.10 -1.34 -22.39
N VAL A 170 -5.28 -0.92 -21.15
CA VAL A 170 -6.25 0.11 -20.75
C VAL A 170 -5.53 1.24 -20.03
N ALA A 171 -6.02 2.46 -20.18
CA ALA A 171 -5.45 3.64 -19.51
C ALA A 171 -5.57 3.64 -17.98
N ALA A 172 -6.17 2.59 -17.40
CA ALA A 172 -6.39 2.48 -15.97
C ALA A 172 -5.09 2.52 -15.14
N TYR A 173 -4.01 1.98 -15.69
CA TYR A 173 -2.70 1.97 -15.00
C TYR A 173 -2.06 3.35 -14.98
N GLU A 174 -2.14 4.08 -16.09
CA GLU A 174 -1.62 5.44 -16.22
C GLU A 174 -2.36 6.42 -15.31
N GLU A 175 -3.66 6.21 -15.07
CA GLU A 175 -4.45 7.06 -14.18
C GLU A 175 -4.03 6.96 -12.70
N VAL A 176 -3.52 5.81 -12.27
CA VAL A 176 -3.14 5.56 -10.88
C VAL A 176 -1.64 5.60 -10.64
N MET A 177 -0.84 5.53 -11.70
CA MET A 177 0.61 5.60 -11.60
C MET A 177 1.02 7.02 -11.21
N PRO A 178 1.72 7.22 -10.08
CA PRO A 178 2.12 8.56 -9.63
C PRO A 178 3.32 9.10 -10.40
N LEU A 179 4.11 8.22 -11.02
CA LEU A 179 5.30 8.56 -11.78
C LEU A 179 4.96 8.82 -13.25
N ASN A 180 5.72 9.69 -13.89
CA ASN A 180 5.55 9.98 -15.32
C ASN A 180 6.30 8.94 -16.18
N ILE A 181 5.84 7.70 -16.14
CA ILE A 181 6.41 6.54 -16.84
C ILE A 181 5.34 5.81 -17.64
N MET A 182 5.76 4.98 -18.59
CA MET A 182 4.88 4.17 -19.42
C MET A 182 4.46 2.90 -18.66
N SER A 183 3.48 3.02 -17.77
CA SER A 183 3.09 2.01 -16.78
C SER A 183 2.75 0.65 -17.39
N LEU A 184 1.96 0.63 -18.46
CA LEU A 184 1.53 -0.62 -19.09
C LEU A 184 2.72 -1.41 -19.67
N GLN A 185 3.64 -0.71 -20.37
CA GLN A 185 4.82 -1.32 -20.96
C GLN A 185 5.76 -1.84 -19.88
N LEU A 186 5.94 -1.05 -18.81
CA LEU A 186 6.75 -1.43 -17.67
C LEU A 186 6.18 -2.67 -16.96
N LEU A 187 4.88 -2.72 -16.67
CA LEU A 187 4.24 -3.88 -16.06
C LEU A 187 4.41 -5.14 -16.91
N LYS A 188 4.25 -5.02 -18.24
CA LYS A 188 4.50 -6.16 -19.16
C LYS A 188 5.94 -6.63 -19.11
N SER A 189 6.92 -5.72 -19.13
CA SER A 189 8.34 -6.05 -19.04
C SER A 189 8.66 -6.78 -17.72
N ILE A 190 8.07 -6.34 -16.61
CA ILE A 190 8.23 -7.01 -15.31
C ILE A 190 7.67 -8.44 -15.35
N VAL A 191 6.46 -8.63 -15.87
CA VAL A 191 5.80 -9.95 -15.92
C VAL A 191 6.56 -10.93 -16.79
N VAL A 192 7.11 -10.50 -17.93
CA VAL A 192 7.92 -11.35 -18.80
C VAL A 192 9.39 -11.43 -18.38
N LYS A 193 9.78 -10.75 -17.29
CA LYS A 193 11.15 -10.68 -16.75
C LYS A 193 12.17 -10.10 -17.73
N ASP A 194 11.75 -9.17 -18.57
CA ASP A 194 12.61 -8.40 -19.45
C ASP A 194 13.27 -7.25 -18.67
N ILE A 195 14.40 -7.56 -18.07
CA ILE A 195 15.13 -6.64 -17.17
C ILE A 195 15.63 -5.41 -17.93
N GLU A 196 16.14 -5.57 -19.14
CA GLU A 196 16.71 -4.46 -19.90
C GLU A 196 15.64 -3.40 -20.25
N ASN A 197 14.50 -3.84 -20.75
CA ASN A 197 13.39 -2.93 -21.04
C ASN A 197 12.77 -2.38 -19.75
N ALA A 198 12.65 -3.16 -18.67
CA ALA A 198 12.16 -2.66 -17.40
C ALA A 198 13.04 -1.51 -16.86
N ILE A 199 14.37 -1.62 -16.95
CA ILE A 199 15.30 -0.54 -16.54
C ILE A 199 15.09 0.71 -17.40
N LYS A 200 15.00 0.56 -18.72
CA LYS A 200 14.77 1.67 -19.66
C LYS A 200 13.42 2.37 -19.41
N LEU A 201 12.44 1.64 -18.92
CA LEU A 201 11.10 2.14 -18.62
C LEU A 201 10.95 2.70 -17.19
N GLY A 202 12.02 2.69 -16.38
CA GLY A 202 12.04 3.36 -15.07
C GLY A 202 11.74 2.45 -13.88
N VAL A 203 11.93 1.13 -13.99
CA VAL A 203 11.69 0.20 -12.85
C VAL A 203 12.51 0.53 -11.62
N LEU A 204 13.68 1.15 -11.77
CA LEU A 204 14.57 1.53 -10.66
C LEU A 204 14.01 2.65 -9.77
N GLU A 205 13.02 3.38 -10.26
CA GLU A 205 12.37 4.48 -9.55
C GLU A 205 11.12 4.03 -8.78
N LEU A 206 10.67 2.79 -9.00
CA LEU A 206 9.45 2.27 -8.39
C LEU A 206 9.66 1.85 -6.94
N ALA A 207 8.67 2.19 -6.11
CA ALA A 207 8.47 1.58 -4.81
C ALA A 207 7.28 0.61 -4.84
N PRO A 208 7.19 -0.37 -3.94
CA PRO A 208 6.08 -1.33 -3.90
C PRO A 208 4.70 -0.68 -3.85
N GLU A 209 4.55 0.43 -3.13
CA GLU A 209 3.30 1.19 -3.02
C GLU A 209 2.82 1.81 -4.34
N ASP A 210 3.71 2.06 -5.28
CA ASP A 210 3.36 2.61 -6.59
C ASP A 210 2.64 1.59 -7.46
N LEU A 211 2.99 0.30 -7.31
CA LEU A 211 2.41 -0.82 -8.05
C LEU A 211 1.11 -1.33 -7.44
N SER A 212 0.90 -1.13 -6.15
CA SER A 212 -0.28 -1.66 -5.44
C SER A 212 -1.60 -1.14 -6.00
N LEU A 213 -1.65 0.13 -6.39
CA LEU A 213 -2.83 0.70 -7.04
C LEU A 213 -3.01 0.17 -8.46
N CYS A 214 -1.94 -0.19 -9.14
CA CYS A 214 -2.02 -0.84 -10.45
C CYS A 214 -2.67 -2.23 -10.32
N SER A 215 -2.33 -3.00 -9.28
CA SER A 215 -3.01 -4.27 -8.98
C SER A 215 -4.49 -4.06 -8.67
N TYR A 216 -4.82 -3.04 -7.88
CA TYR A 216 -6.21 -2.74 -7.53
C TYR A 216 -7.09 -2.41 -8.74
N VAL A 217 -6.60 -1.62 -9.70
CA VAL A 217 -7.36 -1.24 -10.91
C VAL A 217 -7.23 -2.24 -12.05
N CYS A 218 -6.41 -3.28 -11.91
CA CYS A 218 -6.10 -4.22 -12.96
C CYS A 218 -7.33 -5.06 -13.36
N PRO A 219 -7.82 -4.97 -14.60
CA PRO A 219 -8.92 -5.81 -15.05
C PRO A 219 -8.49 -7.28 -15.25
N GLY A 220 -7.19 -7.53 -15.38
CA GLY A 220 -6.59 -8.85 -15.48
C GLY A 220 -6.41 -9.55 -14.12
N LYS A 221 -6.55 -8.81 -13.00
CA LYS A 221 -6.47 -9.33 -11.62
C LYS A 221 -5.09 -9.91 -11.26
N TYR A 222 -4.05 -9.20 -11.60
CA TYR A 222 -2.67 -9.44 -11.21
C TYR A 222 -2.29 -8.67 -9.94
#